data_59dabd3bd72fd8f1a476ed00ae1ac5e0
#
_entry.id   59dabd3bd72fd8f1a476ed00ae1ac5e0
#
_cell.length_a   1.000
_cell.length_b   1.000
_cell.length_c   1.000
_cell.angle_alpha   90.00
_cell.angle_beta   90.00
_cell.angle_gamma   90.00
#
_symmetry.space_group_name_H-M   'P 1'
#
loop_
_entity.id
_entity.type
_entity.pdbx_description
1 polymer ?
#
loop_
_entity_poly.entity_id
_entity_poly.type
_entity_poly.pdbx_seq_one_letter_code
_entity_poly.pdbx_strand_id
1 'polypeptide(L)'
;SRGLGDVYKRQSYARQFLGQMEKPDVERIDGLSPAISIDQKSTNRNPRSTVGTVTEIYDYFRLLYARIGIPHCPKCGREISKQTVDQMVDQIMNMGEGTKIQLLAPVVRGRKGEHAKVLERAKRSGYVRVRIDGSMYELTEEIKLDKNIKHNIDIVVDRLVVKDGIQRRLTLSLIHISEP
;
A
#
# COMPACT_ATOMS: atom_id res chain seq x y z
N SER A 1 40.44 38.98 -15.82
CA SER A 1 39.68 37.94 -16.56
C SER A 1 40.05 36.47 -16.22
N ARG A 2 40.96 36.22 -15.26
CA ARG A 2 41.33 34.83 -14.88
C ARG A 2 40.43 34.20 -13.78
N GLY A 3 39.62 34.98 -13.10
CA GLY A 3 38.86 34.49 -11.95
C GLY A 3 37.54 33.78 -12.28
N LEU A 4 36.92 34.04 -13.42
CA LEU A 4 35.59 33.50 -13.76
C LEU A 4 35.65 32.07 -14.29
N GLY A 5 36.73 31.66 -14.93
CA GLY A 5 36.91 30.31 -15.47
C GLY A 5 37.06 29.21 -14.39
N ASP A 6 37.63 29.59 -13.24
CA ASP A 6 37.89 28.64 -12.15
C ASP A 6 36.63 28.32 -11.30
N VAL A 7 35.65 29.22 -11.27
CA VAL A 7 34.40 29.02 -10.53
C VAL A 7 33.53 27.94 -11.20
N TYR A 8 33.62 27.85 -12.53
CA TYR A 8 32.83 26.85 -13.29
C TYR A 8 33.34 25.41 -13.16
N LYS A 9 34.59 25.22 -12.86
CA LYS A 9 35.22 23.88 -12.78
C LYS A 9 35.22 23.27 -11.39
N ARG A 10 34.78 24.01 -10.37
CA ARG A 10 34.78 23.49 -9.00
C ARG A 10 33.53 22.66 -8.79
N GLN A 11 33.73 21.35 -8.66
CA GLN A 11 32.64 20.39 -8.32
C GLN A 11 31.94 20.81 -7.03
N SER A 12 30.66 20.51 -6.89
CA SER A 12 29.82 20.84 -5.73
C SER A 12 30.44 20.44 -4.38
N TYR A 13 31.30 19.43 -4.39
CA TYR A 13 32.11 18.99 -3.26
C TYR A 13 33.11 20.04 -2.78
N ALA A 14 33.81 20.71 -3.70
CA ALA A 14 34.78 21.75 -3.35
C ALA A 14 34.11 23.03 -2.78
N ARG A 15 32.85 23.31 -3.16
CA ARG A 15 32.09 24.45 -2.62
C ARG A 15 31.75 24.30 -1.15
N GLN A 16 31.57 23.06 -0.66
CA GLN A 16 31.27 22.80 0.76
C GLN A 16 32.43 23.14 1.69
N PHE A 17 33.65 23.07 1.19
CA PHE A 17 34.87 23.34 1.96
C PHE A 17 35.38 24.78 1.83
N LEU A 18 35.03 25.49 0.75
CA LEU A 18 35.55 26.82 0.46
C LEU A 18 34.69 27.98 0.94
N GLY A 19 33.53 27.67 1.57
CA GLY A 19 32.58 28.69 2.00
C GLY A 19 31.92 29.45 0.84
N GLN A 20 31.01 30.34 1.15
CA GLN A 20 30.48 31.30 0.18
C GLN A 20 31.55 32.32 -0.12
N MET A 21 31.96 32.41 -1.38
CA MET A 21 32.85 33.49 -1.80
C MET A 21 32.10 34.81 -1.61
N GLU A 22 32.75 35.78 -0.97
CA GLU A 22 32.22 37.14 -0.83
C GLU A 22 31.93 37.71 -2.23
N LYS A 23 30.82 38.44 -2.34
CA LYS A 23 30.49 39.12 -3.58
C LYS A 23 31.59 40.14 -3.90
N PRO A 24 32.04 40.22 -5.16
CA PRO A 24 33.03 41.21 -5.54
C PRO A 24 32.47 42.62 -5.30
N ASP A 25 33.28 43.49 -4.70
CA ASP A 25 32.94 44.89 -4.48
C ASP A 25 33.09 45.65 -5.80
N VAL A 26 31.99 45.71 -6.55
CA VAL A 26 31.94 46.38 -7.87
C VAL A 26 30.65 47.17 -7.98
N GLU A 27 30.77 48.41 -8.50
CA GLU A 27 29.59 49.29 -8.69
C GLU A 27 28.74 48.84 -9.86
N ARG A 28 29.31 48.25 -10.90
CA ARG A 28 28.60 47.83 -12.11
C ARG A 28 29.37 46.75 -12.87
N ILE A 29 28.61 45.80 -13.45
CA ILE A 29 29.13 44.76 -14.33
C ILE A 29 28.32 44.79 -15.62
N ASP A 30 28.98 45.16 -16.75
CA ASP A 30 28.38 45.20 -18.07
C ASP A 30 28.94 44.08 -18.97
N GLY A 31 28.19 43.72 -20.01
CA GLY A 31 28.66 42.80 -21.04
C GLY A 31 28.67 41.30 -20.65
N LEU A 32 27.92 40.93 -19.57
CA LEU A 32 27.75 39.53 -19.26
C LEU A 32 26.76 38.89 -20.24
N SER A 33 27.16 37.77 -20.83
CA SER A 33 26.24 36.93 -21.58
C SER A 33 25.16 36.33 -20.66
N PRO A 34 23.95 36.06 -21.17
CA PRO A 34 22.91 35.36 -20.39
C PRO A 34 23.48 34.07 -19.82
N ALA A 35 23.40 33.89 -18.50
CA ALA A 35 23.90 32.71 -17.82
C ALA A 35 22.70 31.83 -17.43
N ILE A 36 22.77 30.57 -17.76
CA ILE A 36 21.82 29.55 -17.30
C ILE A 36 22.48 28.83 -16.12
N SER A 37 21.85 28.93 -14.95
CA SER A 37 22.26 28.15 -13.79
C SER A 37 21.41 26.88 -13.73
N ILE A 38 22.06 25.73 -13.78
CA ILE A 38 21.42 24.44 -13.57
C ILE A 38 21.87 23.96 -12.20
N ASP A 39 20.99 24.08 -11.22
CA ASP A 39 21.22 23.52 -9.91
C ASP A 39 20.86 22.03 -9.90
N GLN A 40 21.83 21.19 -9.54
CA GLN A 40 21.49 19.84 -9.12
C GLN A 40 20.65 19.94 -7.84
N LYS A 41 19.40 19.47 -7.87
CA LYS A 41 18.65 19.25 -6.65
C LYS A 41 19.53 18.46 -5.69
N SER A 42 19.95 19.08 -4.59
CA SER A 42 20.73 18.41 -3.56
C SER A 42 20.00 17.15 -3.15
N THR A 43 20.72 16.05 -3.11
CA THR A 43 20.19 14.73 -2.73
C THR A 43 19.36 14.87 -1.47
N ASN A 44 18.10 14.50 -1.61
CA ASN A 44 17.16 14.49 -0.49
C ASN A 44 17.77 13.65 0.64
N ARG A 45 17.89 14.20 1.84
CA ARG A 45 18.48 13.53 3.01
C ARG A 45 17.70 12.30 3.48
N ASN A 46 16.63 11.97 2.80
CA ASN A 46 15.81 10.80 3.11
C ASN A 46 16.45 9.56 2.46
N PRO A 47 17.00 8.59 3.26
CA PRO A 47 17.67 7.40 2.74
C PRO A 47 16.71 6.45 1.95
N ARG A 48 15.40 6.67 2.02
CA ARG A 48 14.39 5.95 1.23
C ARG A 48 14.05 6.62 -0.09
N SER A 49 14.63 7.77 -0.38
CA SER A 49 14.40 8.52 -1.62
C SER A 49 15.25 7.91 -2.73
N THR A 50 14.60 7.35 -3.73
CA THR A 50 15.22 6.88 -4.97
C THR A 50 15.09 7.96 -6.06
N VAL A 51 15.90 7.85 -7.13
CA VAL A 51 15.78 8.72 -8.30
C VAL A 51 14.35 8.74 -8.83
N GLY A 52 13.68 7.59 -8.87
CA GLY A 52 12.30 7.48 -9.34
C GLY A 52 11.30 8.31 -8.54
N THR A 53 11.49 8.44 -7.20
CA THR A 53 10.61 9.26 -6.34
C THR A 53 10.94 10.75 -6.43
N VAL A 54 12.22 11.11 -6.59
CA VAL A 54 12.66 12.52 -6.70
C VAL A 54 12.26 13.14 -8.04
N THR A 55 12.25 12.34 -9.11
CA THR A 55 11.91 12.79 -10.47
C THR A 55 10.43 12.62 -10.81
N GLU A 56 9.60 12.15 -9.86
CA GLU A 56 8.17 11.86 -10.07
C GLU A 56 7.91 10.71 -11.07
N ILE A 57 8.93 10.10 -11.66
CA ILE A 57 8.81 8.98 -12.60
C ILE A 57 8.04 7.81 -11.96
N TYR A 58 8.22 7.61 -10.65
CA TYR A 58 7.52 6.59 -9.90
C TYR A 58 5.99 6.75 -9.94
N ASP A 59 5.48 7.97 -9.92
CA ASP A 59 4.05 8.23 -9.98
C ASP A 59 3.47 7.91 -11.35
N TYR A 60 4.23 8.18 -12.42
CA TYR A 60 3.86 7.75 -13.76
C TYR A 60 3.86 6.22 -13.89
N PHE A 61 4.86 5.53 -13.33
CA PHE A 61 4.86 4.06 -13.30
C PHE A 61 3.69 3.50 -12.51
N ARG A 62 3.37 4.06 -11.37
CA ARG A 62 2.19 3.63 -10.59
C ARG A 62 0.90 3.74 -11.42
N LEU A 63 0.71 4.86 -12.12
CA LEU A 63 -0.45 5.05 -12.97
C LEU A 63 -0.44 4.06 -14.14
N LEU A 64 0.68 3.88 -14.81
CA LEU A 64 0.85 2.95 -15.92
C LEU A 64 0.51 1.52 -15.50
N TYR A 65 1.16 1.01 -14.46
CA TYR A 65 0.92 -0.35 -13.98
C TYR A 65 -0.48 -0.54 -13.40
N ALA A 66 -1.08 0.49 -12.81
CA ALA A 66 -2.49 0.42 -12.37
C ALA A 66 -3.47 0.28 -13.54
N ARG A 67 -3.12 0.79 -14.74
CA ARG A 67 -3.99 0.77 -15.92
C ARG A 67 -3.80 -0.46 -16.79
N ILE A 68 -2.56 -0.87 -17.02
CA ILE A 68 -2.21 -1.93 -17.98
C ILE A 68 -1.44 -3.09 -17.35
N GLY A 69 -1.02 -2.97 -16.08
CA GLY A 69 -0.25 -4.01 -15.40
C GLY A 69 -1.11 -5.23 -15.11
N ILE A 70 -0.54 -6.41 -15.37
CA ILE A 70 -1.13 -7.70 -15.00
C ILE A 70 -0.45 -8.14 -13.70
N PRO A 71 -1.18 -8.13 -12.56
CA PRO A 71 -0.59 -8.51 -11.30
C PRO A 71 -0.34 -10.02 -11.23
N HIS A 72 0.82 -10.39 -10.71
CA HIS A 72 1.18 -11.78 -10.46
C HIS A 72 1.52 -12.01 -9.00
N CYS A 73 1.24 -13.21 -8.50
CA CYS A 73 1.59 -13.59 -7.14
C CYS A 73 3.12 -13.64 -6.97
N PRO A 74 3.72 -12.91 -6.01
CA PRO A 74 5.18 -12.88 -5.83
C PRO A 74 5.76 -14.21 -5.34
N LYS A 75 4.93 -15.13 -4.83
CA LYS A 75 5.38 -16.43 -4.34
C LYS A 75 5.31 -17.53 -5.41
N CYS A 76 4.26 -17.58 -6.22
CA CYS A 76 4.03 -18.66 -7.18
C CYS A 76 3.96 -18.19 -8.64
N GLY A 77 4.09 -16.89 -8.92
CA GLY A 77 4.06 -16.34 -10.28
C GLY A 77 2.69 -16.38 -10.96
N ARG A 78 1.66 -16.95 -10.33
CA ARG A 78 0.33 -17.05 -10.92
C ARG A 78 -0.28 -15.67 -11.14
N GLU A 79 -0.90 -15.46 -12.28
CA GLU A 79 -1.67 -14.25 -12.58
C GLU A 79 -2.83 -14.08 -11.59
N ILE A 80 -3.02 -12.85 -11.12
CA ILE A 80 -4.11 -12.46 -10.22
C ILE A 80 -5.11 -11.68 -11.06
N SER A 81 -6.24 -12.30 -11.40
CA SER A 81 -7.35 -11.66 -12.09
C SER A 81 -8.49 -11.32 -11.13
N LYS A 82 -9.26 -10.30 -11.47
CA LYS A 82 -10.49 -9.98 -10.75
C LYS A 82 -11.50 -11.08 -11.03
N GLN A 83 -11.92 -11.78 -9.99
CA GLN A 83 -12.92 -12.82 -10.10
C GLN A 83 -14.32 -12.24 -9.89
N THR A 84 -15.30 -12.74 -10.66
CA THR A 84 -16.71 -12.47 -10.42
C THR A 84 -17.23 -13.38 -9.28
N VAL A 85 -18.35 -12.99 -8.68
CA VAL A 85 -18.98 -13.80 -7.63
C VAL A 85 -19.33 -15.20 -8.16
N ASP A 86 -19.81 -15.29 -9.40
CA ASP A 86 -20.14 -16.59 -10.03
C ASP A 86 -18.92 -17.49 -10.17
N GLN A 87 -17.77 -16.94 -10.61
CA GLN A 87 -16.51 -17.69 -10.69
C GLN A 87 -16.05 -18.19 -9.31
N MET A 88 -16.25 -17.39 -8.25
CA MET A 88 -15.95 -17.82 -6.88
C MET A 88 -16.88 -18.94 -6.42
N VAL A 89 -18.18 -18.84 -6.73
CA VAL A 89 -19.17 -19.89 -6.44
C VAL A 89 -18.79 -21.19 -7.13
N ASP A 90 -18.47 -21.14 -8.42
CA ASP A 90 -18.07 -22.33 -9.19
C ASP A 90 -16.80 -22.99 -8.62
N GLN A 91 -15.80 -22.20 -8.25
CA GLN A 91 -14.59 -22.72 -7.62
C GLN A 91 -14.87 -23.41 -6.29
N ILE A 92 -15.76 -22.83 -5.47
CA ILE A 92 -16.14 -23.40 -4.18
C ILE A 92 -16.95 -24.69 -4.38
N MET A 93 -17.88 -24.71 -5.32
CA MET A 93 -18.67 -25.91 -5.64
C MET A 93 -17.79 -27.05 -6.15
N ASN A 94 -16.70 -26.75 -6.86
CA ASN A 94 -15.72 -27.73 -7.33
C ASN A 94 -14.81 -28.31 -6.22
N MET A 95 -14.88 -27.81 -4.97
CA MET A 95 -14.08 -28.35 -3.86
C MET A 95 -14.53 -29.75 -3.38
N GLY A 96 -15.63 -30.26 -3.90
CA GLY A 96 -16.20 -31.56 -3.53
C GLY A 96 -17.27 -31.46 -2.44
N GLU A 97 -18.26 -32.34 -2.54
CA GLU A 97 -19.39 -32.42 -1.62
C GLU A 97 -18.92 -32.79 -0.20
N GLY A 98 -19.53 -32.19 0.81
CA GLY A 98 -19.15 -32.40 2.22
C GLY A 98 -18.02 -31.52 2.73
N THR A 99 -17.33 -30.76 1.86
CA THR A 99 -16.27 -29.85 2.28
C THR A 99 -16.80 -28.74 3.17
N LYS A 100 -16.22 -28.56 4.37
CA LYS A 100 -16.56 -27.49 5.29
C LYS A 100 -15.77 -26.24 4.96
N ILE A 101 -16.46 -25.14 4.69
CA ILE A 101 -15.87 -23.84 4.33
C ILE A 101 -16.29 -22.75 5.30
N GLN A 102 -15.44 -21.73 5.43
CA GLN A 102 -15.73 -20.50 6.16
C GLN A 102 -15.49 -19.30 5.24
N LEU A 103 -16.47 -18.42 5.15
CA LEU A 103 -16.34 -17.16 4.44
C LEU A 103 -15.86 -16.10 5.42
N LEU A 104 -14.73 -15.50 5.13
CA LEU A 104 -14.05 -14.55 5.99
C LEU A 104 -13.88 -13.21 5.28
N ALA A 105 -14.35 -12.13 5.90
CA ALA A 105 -14.13 -10.76 5.44
C ALA A 105 -12.98 -10.11 6.22
N PRO A 106 -11.84 -9.81 5.59
CA PRO A 106 -10.73 -9.16 6.26
C PRO A 106 -11.02 -7.68 6.49
N VAL A 107 -11.09 -7.27 7.77
CA VAL A 107 -11.35 -5.88 8.17
C VAL A 107 -10.12 -5.17 8.70
N VAL A 108 -9.15 -5.89 9.26
CA VAL A 108 -7.86 -5.36 9.71
C VAL A 108 -6.74 -6.26 9.20
N ARG A 109 -5.74 -5.66 8.57
CA ARG A 109 -4.55 -6.37 8.07
C ARG A 109 -3.28 -5.73 8.59
N GLY A 110 -2.60 -6.43 9.53
CA GLY A 110 -1.28 -6.06 10.03
C GLY A 110 -1.19 -4.66 10.66
N ARG A 111 -2.28 -4.17 11.26
CA ARG A 111 -2.32 -2.85 11.91
C ARG A 111 -2.25 -2.99 13.42
N LYS A 112 -1.48 -2.09 14.05
CA LYS A 112 -1.42 -1.95 15.51
C LYS A 112 -2.69 -1.25 16.02
N GLY A 113 -3.12 -1.64 17.22
CA GLY A 113 -4.25 -1.00 17.89
C GLY A 113 -5.19 -2.02 18.56
N GLU A 114 -6.02 -1.56 19.47
CA GLU A 114 -7.01 -2.38 20.16
C GLU A 114 -8.22 -2.74 19.29
N HIS A 115 -8.42 -2.03 18.20
CA HIS A 115 -9.49 -2.22 17.21
C HIS A 115 -10.92 -2.38 17.78
N ALA A 116 -11.15 -1.87 19.01
CA ALA A 116 -12.43 -1.99 19.72
C ALA A 116 -13.62 -1.48 18.88
N LYS A 117 -13.46 -0.33 18.19
CA LYS A 117 -14.50 0.23 17.31
C LYS A 117 -14.87 -0.68 16.14
N VAL A 118 -13.90 -1.42 15.60
CA VAL A 118 -14.12 -2.36 14.49
C VAL A 118 -14.91 -3.56 14.98
N LEU A 119 -14.55 -4.10 16.14
CA LEU A 119 -15.24 -5.23 16.78
C LEU A 119 -16.68 -4.84 17.18
N GLU A 120 -16.86 -3.65 17.75
CA GLU A 120 -18.16 -3.13 18.12
C GLU A 120 -19.05 -2.92 16.88
N ARG A 121 -18.52 -2.38 15.79
CA ARG A 121 -19.26 -2.23 14.54
C ARG A 121 -19.68 -3.59 13.99
N ALA A 122 -18.79 -4.59 13.98
CA ALA A 122 -19.11 -5.94 13.55
C ALA A 122 -20.24 -6.55 14.41
N LYS A 123 -20.19 -6.37 15.73
CA LYS A 123 -21.24 -6.82 16.65
C LYS A 123 -22.58 -6.14 16.35
N ARG A 124 -22.60 -4.82 16.14
CA ARG A 124 -23.83 -4.07 15.78
C ARG A 124 -24.40 -4.49 14.43
N SER A 125 -23.54 -4.90 13.49
CA SER A 125 -23.97 -5.44 12.19
C SER A 125 -24.51 -6.88 12.26
N GLY A 126 -24.58 -7.48 13.45
CA GLY A 126 -25.17 -8.80 13.67
C GLY A 126 -24.21 -9.97 13.47
N TYR A 127 -22.93 -9.72 13.25
CA TYR A 127 -21.95 -10.80 13.20
C TYR A 127 -21.70 -11.38 14.60
N VAL A 128 -21.49 -12.69 14.66
CA VAL A 128 -21.34 -13.43 15.93
C VAL A 128 -19.88 -13.77 16.22
N ARG A 129 -19.08 -14.00 15.18
CA ARG A 129 -17.70 -14.51 15.31
C ARG A 129 -16.71 -13.74 14.49
N VAL A 130 -15.50 -13.65 15.03
CA VAL A 130 -14.31 -13.08 14.36
C VAL A 130 -13.14 -14.04 14.50
N ARG A 131 -12.24 -14.01 13.53
CA ARG A 131 -10.94 -14.65 13.60
C ARG A 131 -9.87 -13.57 13.79
N ILE A 132 -9.14 -13.65 14.89
CA ILE A 132 -8.09 -12.70 15.23
C ILE A 132 -6.77 -13.48 15.31
N ASP A 133 -5.81 -13.08 14.50
CA ASP A 133 -4.46 -13.69 14.44
C ASP A 133 -4.49 -15.22 14.31
N GLY A 134 -5.51 -15.73 13.59
CA GLY A 134 -5.72 -17.16 13.37
C GLY A 134 -6.65 -17.84 14.39
N SER A 135 -6.91 -17.23 15.54
CA SER A 135 -7.79 -17.77 16.59
C SER A 135 -9.23 -17.27 16.46
N MET A 136 -10.19 -18.13 16.78
CA MET A 136 -11.62 -17.79 16.71
C MET A 136 -12.11 -17.23 18.04
N TYR A 137 -12.85 -16.12 17.97
CA TYR A 137 -13.47 -15.46 19.12
C TYR A 137 -14.95 -15.20 18.85
N GLU A 138 -15.76 -15.19 19.92
CA GLU A 138 -17.15 -14.75 19.84
C GLU A 138 -17.24 -13.25 20.19
N LEU A 139 -17.98 -12.50 19.37
CA LEU A 139 -18.19 -11.05 19.60
C LEU A 139 -19.06 -10.74 20.83
N THR A 140 -19.64 -11.78 21.45
CA THR A 140 -20.33 -11.67 22.74
C THR A 140 -19.38 -11.46 23.89
N GLU A 141 -18.16 -11.98 23.78
CA GLU A 141 -17.10 -11.86 24.78
C GLU A 141 -16.37 -10.53 24.70
N GLU A 142 -15.78 -10.11 25.81
CA GLU A 142 -14.91 -8.93 25.84
C GLU A 142 -13.54 -9.28 25.28
N ILE A 143 -13.26 -8.81 24.07
CA ILE A 143 -11.97 -9.07 23.38
C ILE A 143 -11.04 -7.90 23.63
N LYS A 144 -9.96 -8.13 24.40
CA LYS A 144 -8.91 -7.14 24.65
C LYS A 144 -7.69 -7.47 23.80
N LEU A 145 -7.32 -6.53 22.92
CA LEU A 145 -6.14 -6.65 22.06
C LEU A 145 -5.05 -5.70 22.50
N ASP A 146 -3.79 -6.11 22.34
CA ASP A 146 -2.65 -5.26 22.66
C ASP A 146 -2.46 -4.20 21.58
N LYS A 147 -2.50 -2.93 21.98
CA LYS A 147 -2.33 -1.77 21.09
C LYS A 147 -0.96 -1.71 20.40
N ASN A 148 0.06 -2.38 20.93
CA ASN A 148 1.43 -2.34 20.42
C ASN A 148 1.72 -3.44 19.38
N ILE A 149 0.88 -4.46 19.31
CA ILE A 149 1.02 -5.61 18.42
C ILE A 149 0.22 -5.36 17.14
N LYS A 150 0.70 -5.92 16.04
CA LYS A 150 -0.03 -5.90 14.77
C LYS A 150 -1.03 -7.05 14.74
N HIS A 151 -2.29 -6.72 14.51
CA HIS A 151 -3.37 -7.70 14.45
C HIS A 151 -3.92 -7.87 13.04
N ASN A 152 -4.39 -9.07 12.75
CA ASN A 152 -5.21 -9.40 11.58
C ASN A 152 -6.59 -9.82 12.09
N ILE A 153 -7.63 -9.14 11.63
CA ILE A 153 -9.00 -9.41 12.06
C ILE A 153 -9.83 -9.71 10.83
N ASP A 154 -10.42 -10.88 10.81
CA ASP A 154 -11.38 -11.32 9.79
C ASP A 154 -12.75 -11.58 10.45
N ILE A 155 -13.81 -11.00 9.89
CA ILE A 155 -15.18 -11.29 10.32
C ILE A 155 -15.62 -12.61 9.67
N VAL A 156 -16.21 -13.51 10.44
CA VAL A 156 -16.82 -14.73 9.92
C VAL A 156 -18.20 -14.39 9.39
N VAL A 157 -18.31 -14.31 8.06
CA VAL A 157 -19.58 -13.97 7.39
C VAL A 157 -20.53 -15.16 7.36
N ASP A 158 -20.01 -16.33 6.97
CA ASP A 158 -20.81 -17.56 6.93
C ASP A 158 -19.93 -18.80 7.11
N ARG A 159 -20.59 -19.91 7.51
CA ARG A 159 -20.00 -21.24 7.64
C ARG A 159 -20.91 -22.23 6.91
N LEU A 160 -20.40 -22.83 5.88
CA LEU A 160 -21.16 -23.67 4.97
C LEU A 160 -20.50 -25.04 4.81
N VAL A 161 -21.29 -26.00 4.40
CA VAL A 161 -20.82 -27.29 3.90
C VAL A 161 -21.20 -27.33 2.43
N VAL A 162 -20.23 -27.63 1.57
CA VAL A 162 -20.46 -27.76 0.13
C VAL A 162 -21.42 -28.92 -0.11
N LYS A 163 -22.57 -28.62 -0.70
CA LYS A 163 -23.58 -29.56 -1.12
C LYS A 163 -24.47 -28.95 -2.19
N ASP A 164 -25.23 -29.75 -2.87
CA ASP A 164 -26.18 -29.24 -3.86
C ASP A 164 -27.16 -28.25 -3.23
N GLY A 165 -27.47 -27.17 -3.97
CA GLY A 165 -28.43 -26.15 -3.60
C GLY A 165 -27.93 -25.03 -2.70
N ILE A 166 -26.66 -25.00 -2.30
CA ILE A 166 -26.11 -23.90 -1.50
C ILE A 166 -25.71 -22.66 -2.31
N GLN A 167 -25.67 -22.73 -3.65
CA GLN A 167 -25.16 -21.68 -4.53
C GLN A 167 -25.79 -20.32 -4.22
N ARG A 168 -27.12 -20.26 -4.09
CA ARG A 168 -27.83 -19.00 -3.80
C ARG A 168 -27.40 -18.37 -2.47
N ARG A 169 -27.27 -19.18 -1.42
CA ARG A 169 -26.80 -18.71 -0.11
C ARG A 169 -25.35 -18.28 -0.17
N LEU A 170 -24.49 -19.05 -0.84
CA LEU A 170 -23.09 -18.74 -1.04
C LEU A 170 -22.91 -17.43 -1.80
N THR A 171 -23.67 -17.22 -2.89
CA THR A 171 -23.66 -15.96 -3.67
C THR A 171 -24.01 -14.77 -2.79
N LEU A 172 -25.10 -14.85 -2.00
CA LEU A 172 -25.49 -13.77 -1.09
C LEU A 172 -24.42 -13.47 -0.04
N SER A 173 -23.79 -14.48 0.52
CA SER A 173 -22.72 -14.30 1.50
C SER A 173 -21.46 -13.71 0.89
N LEU A 174 -21.13 -14.04 -0.36
CA LEU A 174 -19.99 -13.46 -1.09
C LEU A 174 -20.24 -12.00 -1.48
N ILE A 175 -21.45 -11.64 -1.91
CA ILE A 175 -21.84 -10.26 -2.18
C ILE A 175 -21.69 -9.40 -0.92
N HIS A 176 -22.09 -9.91 0.23
CA HIS A 176 -21.98 -9.21 1.52
C HIS A 176 -20.52 -8.91 1.93
N ILE A 177 -19.55 -9.69 1.43
CA ILE A 177 -18.13 -9.44 1.64
C ILE A 177 -17.60 -8.35 0.70
N SER A 178 -18.11 -8.31 -0.54
CA SER A 178 -17.61 -7.44 -1.60
C SER A 178 -18.22 -6.03 -1.58
N GLU A 179 -19.35 -5.85 -0.92
CA GLU A 179 -20.04 -4.57 -0.73
C GLU A 179 -20.06 -4.23 0.76
N PRO A 180 -19.08 -3.42 1.26
CA PRO A 180 -18.99 -3.03 2.66
C PRO A 180 -20.05 -1.99 3.08
#